data_e8dd0d599735d1ab84ddd291623d5c78
#
_entry.id   e8dd0d599735d1ab84ddd291623d5c78
#
_cell.length_a   1.000
_cell.length_b   1.000
_cell.length_c   1.000
_cell.angle_alpha   90.00
_cell.angle_beta   90.00
_cell.angle_gamma   90.00
#
_symmetry.space_group_name_H-M   'P 1'
#
loop_
_entity.id
_entity.type
_entity.pdbx_description
1 polymer ?
#
loop_
_entity_poly.entity_id
_entity_poly.type
_entity_poly.pdbx_seq_one_letter_code
_entity_poly.pdbx_strand_id
1 'polypeptide(L)'
;MKTFTRPFSNITIRQTLRTAPLLLAALLTACSAKQTDEKTEANLKAETPDLSSMVDTMRIVPSEFTANIISNGRVKASRYADLNFRSSDPVSEVLVKNGQRVRKGQPLARLDLFRLNSQKVKNEAALEQARLEMQDVLIGQGYDPQNLTGVPDDVMRLARVRSGLLQAETELKSTLQEIEESTISAPFDGVVANVKATPFSIPSASEPFCRVIDTSSMEVEFSVLESEGLTLSPGDVLAAVPFSGGAEHAGRISEINPLIDENAHITVKARLNDGRDLIDGMNMRVSINRPLGVRMMVPKSAVVLRSGRQVVFTYKNGKAMWNYVTTGLENFDSYEITEGLNPGDAVIFYGAENLAHESPVVIKR
;
A
#
# COMPACT_ATOMS: atom_id res chain seq x y z
N MET A 1 -37.34 -21.42 18.79
CA MET A 1 -38.78 -21.61 18.56
C MET A 1 -39.35 -20.31 18.02
N LYS A 2 -39.93 -20.33 16.86
CA LYS A 2 -40.59 -19.36 15.97
C LYS A 2 -39.71 -18.87 14.81
N THR A 3 -39.76 -19.66 13.79
CA THR A 3 -39.53 -19.44 12.34
C THR A 3 -40.52 -18.40 11.80
N PHE A 4 -39.99 -17.45 11.00
CA PHE A 4 -40.84 -16.63 10.12
C PHE A 4 -40.28 -16.67 8.71
N THR A 5 -40.91 -17.54 7.92
CA THR A 5 -40.81 -17.62 6.44
C THR A 5 -41.80 -16.63 5.84
N ARG A 6 -41.40 -15.87 4.80
CA ARG A 6 -42.29 -15.20 3.84
C ARG A 6 -41.93 -15.55 2.41
N PRO A 7 -42.93 -15.74 1.54
CA PRO A 7 -42.77 -16.41 0.28
C PRO A 7 -42.51 -15.47 -0.92
N PHE A 8 -41.87 -16.04 -1.93
CA PHE A 8 -41.74 -15.49 -3.26
C PHE A 8 -43.10 -15.41 -3.98
N SER A 9 -43.38 -14.27 -4.63
CA SER A 9 -44.50 -14.13 -5.56
C SER A 9 -43.95 -14.15 -7.03
N ASN A 10 -44.36 -15.19 -7.73
CA ASN A 10 -44.20 -15.34 -9.19
C ASN A 10 -45.14 -14.36 -9.91
N ILE A 11 -44.58 -13.61 -10.87
CA ILE A 11 -45.39 -12.88 -11.86
C ILE A 11 -45.19 -13.57 -13.20
N THR A 12 -46.26 -14.21 -13.63
CA THR A 12 -46.46 -14.89 -14.93
C THR A 12 -46.91 -13.83 -15.94
N ILE A 13 -46.17 -13.64 -17.02
CA ILE A 13 -46.64 -12.86 -18.20
C ILE A 13 -47.24 -13.80 -19.19
N ARG A 14 -48.53 -13.61 -19.41
CA ARG A 14 -49.35 -14.30 -20.44
C ARG A 14 -49.09 -13.70 -21.81
N GLN A 15 -48.78 -14.58 -22.75
CA GLN A 15 -48.89 -14.38 -24.19
C GLN A 15 -50.34 -14.19 -24.58
N THR A 16 -50.63 -13.23 -25.46
CA THR A 16 -51.83 -13.25 -26.32
C THR A 16 -51.43 -13.02 -27.77
N LEU A 17 -51.60 -14.10 -28.50
CA LEU A 17 -51.58 -14.26 -29.94
C LEU A 17 -52.92 -13.78 -30.53
N ARG A 18 -52.93 -12.91 -31.57
CA ARG A 18 -54.05 -12.77 -32.48
C ARG A 18 -53.58 -12.35 -33.87
N THR A 19 -53.62 -13.24 -34.74
CA THR A 19 -53.97 -13.51 -36.14
C THR A 19 -54.50 -12.35 -36.99
N ALA A 20 -53.89 -12.19 -38.16
CA ALA A 20 -54.22 -11.94 -39.57
C ALA A 20 -55.69 -11.56 -39.93
N PRO A 21 -56.07 -11.12 -41.21
CA PRO A 21 -55.40 -11.32 -42.53
C PRO A 21 -55.57 -10.20 -43.62
N LEU A 22 -54.81 -10.33 -44.71
CA LEU A 22 -55.12 -10.18 -46.16
C LEU A 22 -55.99 -9.01 -46.70
N LEU A 23 -55.46 -8.34 -47.75
CA LEU A 23 -56.07 -7.98 -49.08
C LEU A 23 -55.03 -7.13 -49.84
N LEU A 24 -54.37 -7.59 -50.84
CA LEU A 24 -54.61 -7.86 -52.28
C LEU A 24 -55.31 -6.71 -53.06
N ALA A 25 -54.55 -5.94 -53.84
CA ALA A 25 -54.99 -5.49 -55.16
C ALA A 25 -53.83 -4.88 -55.98
N ALA A 26 -53.63 -5.49 -57.12
CA ALA A 26 -52.72 -5.07 -58.18
C ALA A 26 -53.34 -3.92 -59.00
N LEU A 27 -52.49 -3.10 -59.63
CA LEU A 27 -52.79 -2.47 -60.92
C LEU A 27 -51.50 -2.13 -61.67
N LEU A 28 -51.27 -2.90 -62.69
CA LEU A 28 -50.37 -2.68 -63.84
C LEU A 28 -50.90 -1.56 -64.71
N THR A 29 -50.07 -0.62 -65.13
CA THR A 29 -50.18 -0.02 -66.47
C THR A 29 -48.82 0.33 -67.02
N ALA A 30 -48.52 -0.27 -68.14
CA ALA A 30 -47.42 0.00 -69.05
C ALA A 30 -47.80 1.11 -70.01
N CYS A 31 -46.80 1.88 -70.48
CA CYS A 31 -46.68 2.43 -71.86
C CYS A 31 -45.33 3.15 -71.93
N SER A 32 -44.36 2.62 -72.64
CA SER A 32 -44.11 2.64 -74.09
C SER A 32 -43.46 3.93 -74.59
N ALA A 33 -42.15 3.78 -74.88
CA ALA A 33 -41.43 4.25 -76.08
C ALA A 33 -41.35 5.76 -76.44
N LYS A 34 -40.11 6.33 -76.47
CA LYS A 34 -39.57 6.69 -77.82
C LYS A 34 -38.07 7.04 -77.70
N GLN A 35 -37.26 6.40 -78.51
CA GLN A 35 -35.90 6.75 -78.92
C GLN A 35 -35.86 8.12 -79.61
N THR A 36 -34.75 8.84 -79.37
CA THR A 36 -33.89 9.66 -80.23
C THR A 36 -33.17 10.65 -79.31
N ASP A 37 -31.93 10.91 -79.31
CA ASP A 37 -30.89 10.93 -80.34
C ASP A 37 -29.51 10.88 -79.62
N GLU A 38 -28.55 10.34 -80.34
CA GLU A 38 -27.11 10.41 -80.17
C GLU A 38 -26.55 11.84 -80.06
N LYS A 39 -25.43 11.93 -79.32
CA LYS A 39 -24.41 13.01 -79.31
C LYS A 39 -24.56 14.05 -78.26
N THR A 40 -23.85 13.81 -77.17
CA THR A 40 -22.76 14.66 -76.66
C THR A 40 -22.03 13.95 -75.52
N GLU A 41 -21.15 13.03 -75.83
CA GLU A 41 -20.06 12.67 -74.94
C GLU A 41 -19.03 13.80 -75.01
N ALA A 42 -19.13 14.72 -74.12
CA ALA A 42 -18.06 15.66 -73.85
C ALA A 42 -17.92 15.90 -72.34
N ASN A 43 -16.91 15.26 -71.77
CA ASN A 43 -16.19 15.72 -70.60
C ASN A 43 -16.97 16.22 -69.38
N LEU A 44 -17.56 15.30 -68.63
CA LEU A 44 -17.64 15.47 -67.19
C LEU A 44 -16.59 14.52 -66.54
N LYS A 45 -15.31 14.93 -66.57
CA LYS A 45 -14.40 14.57 -65.50
C LYS A 45 -15.03 15.16 -64.27
N ALA A 46 -15.78 14.36 -63.52
CA ALA A 46 -16.10 14.66 -62.15
C ALA A 46 -14.74 14.80 -61.42
N GLU A 47 -14.32 16.00 -61.18
CA GLU A 47 -13.36 16.30 -60.12
C GLU A 47 -14.01 15.74 -58.84
N THR A 48 -13.69 14.52 -58.51
CA THR A 48 -13.89 14.03 -57.15
C THR A 48 -13.08 15.00 -56.28
N PRO A 49 -13.71 15.70 -55.33
CA PRO A 49 -12.95 16.54 -54.42
C PRO A 49 -11.89 15.62 -53.79
N ASP A 50 -10.67 16.03 -53.95
CA ASP A 50 -9.51 15.36 -53.37
C ASP A 50 -9.68 15.46 -51.86
N LEU A 51 -10.42 14.51 -51.26
CA LEU A 51 -10.67 14.41 -49.83
C LEU A 51 -9.38 13.96 -49.17
N SER A 52 -8.35 14.78 -49.27
CA SER A 52 -7.13 14.57 -48.54
C SER A 52 -7.37 14.78 -47.06
N SER A 53 -7.23 13.73 -46.28
CA SER A 53 -7.37 13.80 -44.81
C SER A 53 -6.25 14.61 -44.24
N MET A 54 -6.57 15.59 -43.37
CA MET A 54 -5.56 16.33 -42.63
C MET A 54 -5.02 15.46 -41.51
N VAL A 55 -3.69 15.34 -41.43
CA VAL A 55 -3.00 14.50 -40.48
C VAL A 55 -1.83 15.24 -39.80
N ASP A 56 -1.52 14.88 -38.57
CA ASP A 56 -0.27 15.31 -37.93
C ASP A 56 0.72 14.13 -37.93
N THR A 57 1.97 14.43 -38.17
CA THR A 57 3.04 13.45 -38.26
C THR A 57 4.17 13.74 -37.30
N MET A 58 4.79 12.70 -36.77
CA MET A 58 6.04 12.76 -36.03
C MET A 58 7.09 11.82 -36.61
N ARG A 59 8.35 12.19 -36.54
CA ARG A 59 9.43 11.27 -36.89
C ARG A 59 9.71 10.38 -35.70
N ILE A 60 9.70 9.06 -35.95
CA ILE A 60 10.02 8.10 -34.91
C ILE A 60 11.56 8.08 -34.71
N VAL A 61 11.99 8.43 -33.51
CA VAL A 61 13.38 8.35 -33.08
C VAL A 61 13.42 7.50 -31.83
N PRO A 62 14.41 6.62 -31.72
CA PRO A 62 14.63 5.92 -30.45
C PRO A 62 14.78 6.92 -29.31
N SER A 63 13.99 6.80 -28.28
CA SER A 63 13.97 7.67 -27.11
C SER A 63 14.01 6.85 -25.83
N GLU A 64 14.43 7.48 -24.74
CA GLU A 64 14.41 6.82 -23.44
C GLU A 64 12.98 6.49 -23.02
N PHE A 65 12.74 5.21 -22.78
CA PHE A 65 11.45 4.74 -22.30
C PHE A 65 11.44 4.66 -20.78
N THR A 66 10.49 5.31 -20.17
CA THR A 66 10.26 5.25 -18.72
C THR A 66 8.93 4.57 -18.45
N ALA A 67 8.96 3.42 -17.81
CA ALA A 67 7.77 2.78 -17.27
C ALA A 67 7.35 3.49 -15.97
N ASN A 68 6.07 3.79 -15.86
CA ASN A 68 5.49 4.42 -14.68
C ASN A 68 4.62 3.41 -13.96
N ILE A 69 5.04 3.00 -12.77
CA ILE A 69 4.24 2.19 -11.87
C ILE A 69 3.54 3.16 -10.91
N ILE A 70 2.21 3.11 -10.88
CA ILE A 70 1.39 3.95 -9.98
C ILE A 70 0.60 3.04 -9.06
N SER A 71 0.74 3.24 -7.77
CA SER A 71 0.03 2.47 -6.75
C SER A 71 -0.48 3.37 -5.63
N ASN A 72 -1.43 2.84 -4.86
CA ASN A 72 -1.90 3.44 -3.63
C ASN A 72 -1.15 2.82 -2.46
N GLY A 73 -0.56 3.66 -1.63
CA GLY A 73 0.18 3.25 -0.46
C GLY A 73 -0.36 3.86 0.83
N ARG A 74 0.10 3.31 1.93
CA ARG A 74 -0.22 3.80 3.26
C ARG A 74 1.05 4.08 4.04
N VAL A 75 1.14 5.26 4.63
CA VAL A 75 2.26 5.63 5.50
C VAL A 75 2.21 4.77 6.76
N LYS A 76 3.36 4.25 7.13
CA LYS A 76 3.60 3.56 8.40
C LYS A 76 4.86 4.09 9.03
N ALA A 77 4.83 4.24 10.34
CA ALA A 77 6.06 4.49 11.07
C ALA A 77 6.94 3.24 11.04
N SER A 78 8.23 3.41 10.76
CA SER A 78 9.20 2.29 10.77
C SER A 78 9.31 1.63 12.14
N ARG A 79 9.00 2.38 13.22
CA ARG A 79 9.03 1.90 14.59
C ARG A 79 7.88 2.47 15.38
N TYR A 80 7.16 1.59 16.03
CA TYR A 80 6.13 1.93 17.02
C TYR A 80 6.16 0.92 18.16
N ALA A 81 5.59 1.29 19.30
CA ALA A 81 5.41 0.40 20.43
C ALA A 81 3.99 0.54 20.98
N ASP A 82 3.30 -0.56 21.08
CA ASP A 82 2.06 -0.68 21.83
C ASP A 82 2.41 -0.99 23.29
N LEU A 83 2.03 -0.10 24.19
CA LEU A 83 2.41 -0.17 25.59
C LEU A 83 1.22 -0.64 26.43
N ASN A 84 1.40 -1.76 27.09
CA ASN A 84 0.39 -2.38 27.93
C ASN A 84 0.83 -2.30 29.41
N PHE A 85 -0.13 -2.17 30.31
CA PHE A 85 0.10 -2.43 31.72
C PHE A 85 0.28 -3.94 31.95
N ARG A 86 1.21 -4.31 32.78
CA ARG A 86 1.48 -5.71 33.14
C ARG A 86 0.67 -6.18 34.34
N SER A 87 0.14 -5.23 35.11
CA SER A 87 -0.71 -5.46 36.29
C SER A 87 -2.09 -4.84 36.08
N SER A 88 -3.09 -5.40 36.76
CA SER A 88 -4.47 -4.93 36.76
C SER A 88 -4.79 -4.01 37.95
N ASP A 89 -3.77 -3.37 38.52
CA ASP A 89 -4.00 -2.35 39.55
C ASP A 89 -4.62 -1.08 38.94
N PRO A 90 -5.44 -0.31 39.67
CA PRO A 90 -6.06 0.92 39.15
C PRO A 90 -5.02 1.92 38.64
N VAL A 91 -5.35 2.63 37.56
CA VAL A 91 -4.52 3.74 37.07
C VAL A 91 -4.55 4.90 38.07
N SER A 92 -3.40 5.26 38.64
CA SER A 92 -3.28 6.41 39.52
C SER A 92 -3.34 7.71 38.74
N GLU A 93 -2.53 7.81 37.70
CA GLU A 93 -2.45 9.01 36.87
C GLU A 93 -2.06 8.69 35.43
N VAL A 94 -2.54 9.53 34.51
CA VAL A 94 -2.15 9.54 33.09
C VAL A 94 -1.45 10.86 32.82
N LEU A 95 -0.16 10.80 32.44
CA LEU A 95 0.74 11.95 32.34
C LEU A 95 0.83 12.52 30.92
N VAL A 96 0.19 11.87 29.93
CA VAL A 96 0.30 12.22 28.53
C VAL A 96 -1.05 12.29 27.85
N LYS A 97 -1.08 12.98 26.70
CA LYS A 97 -2.26 13.10 25.81
C LYS A 97 -1.92 12.66 24.41
N ASN A 98 -2.94 12.31 23.63
CA ASN A 98 -2.78 12.01 22.20
C ASN A 98 -2.14 13.20 21.47
N GLY A 99 -1.15 12.93 20.61
CA GLY A 99 -0.39 13.93 19.87
C GLY A 99 0.79 14.54 20.64
N GLN A 100 0.96 14.21 21.91
CA GLN A 100 2.09 14.72 22.72
C GLN A 100 3.40 14.06 22.32
N ARG A 101 4.46 14.86 22.15
CA ARG A 101 5.82 14.38 21.96
C ARG A 101 6.41 13.96 23.31
N VAL A 102 7.07 12.81 23.32
CA VAL A 102 7.71 12.22 24.50
C VAL A 102 9.14 11.81 24.18
N ARG A 103 9.97 11.75 25.22
CA ARG A 103 11.37 11.29 25.14
C ARG A 103 11.48 9.89 25.71
N LYS A 104 12.50 9.16 25.29
CA LYS A 104 12.85 7.85 25.85
C LYS A 104 12.97 7.94 27.39
N GLY A 105 12.32 7.00 28.09
CA GLY A 105 12.30 6.94 29.56
C GLY A 105 11.30 7.90 30.22
N GLN A 106 10.62 8.76 29.46
CA GLN A 106 9.61 9.66 30.03
C GLN A 106 8.40 8.85 30.53
N PRO A 107 7.96 9.04 31.79
CA PRO A 107 6.75 8.40 32.32
C PRO A 107 5.50 8.85 31.56
N LEU A 108 4.63 7.90 31.23
CA LEU A 108 3.38 8.11 30.47
C LEU A 108 2.15 7.90 31.34
N ALA A 109 2.21 6.91 32.23
CA ALA A 109 1.15 6.63 33.20
C ALA A 109 1.72 5.85 34.38
N ARG A 110 0.99 5.86 35.49
CA ARG A 110 1.31 5.11 36.71
C ARG A 110 0.10 4.39 37.24
N LEU A 111 0.32 3.20 37.78
CA LEU A 111 -0.68 2.46 38.54
C LEU A 111 -0.64 2.87 40.02
N ASP A 112 -1.72 2.55 40.75
CA ASP A 112 -1.76 2.67 42.20
C ASP A 112 -0.83 1.64 42.84
N LEU A 113 0.02 2.10 43.73
CA LEU A 113 1.05 1.28 44.39
C LEU A 113 0.63 0.75 45.76
N PHE A 114 -0.62 1.01 46.20
CA PHE A 114 -1.03 0.65 47.55
C PHE A 114 -0.83 -0.83 47.87
N ARG A 115 -1.31 -1.71 46.96
CA ARG A 115 -1.17 -3.18 47.11
C ARG A 115 0.31 -3.59 47.10
N LEU A 116 1.09 -3.08 46.17
CA LEU A 116 2.51 -3.44 45.99
C LEU A 116 3.38 -2.90 47.15
N ASN A 117 3.11 -1.69 47.65
CA ASN A 117 3.79 -1.17 48.82
C ASN A 117 3.48 -1.99 50.09
N SER A 118 2.22 -2.43 50.24
CA SER A 118 1.88 -3.34 51.34
C SER A 118 2.59 -4.69 51.22
N GLN A 119 2.70 -5.24 50.01
CA GLN A 119 3.45 -6.48 49.76
C GLN A 119 4.94 -6.32 49.98
N LYS A 120 5.51 -5.17 49.57
CA LYS A 120 6.91 -4.81 49.82
C LYS A 120 7.24 -4.83 51.30
N VAL A 121 6.42 -4.16 52.15
CA VAL A 121 6.62 -4.13 53.61
C VAL A 121 6.56 -5.55 54.20
N LYS A 122 5.65 -6.41 53.74
CA LYS A 122 5.59 -7.81 54.20
C LYS A 122 6.83 -8.59 53.80
N ASN A 123 7.30 -8.43 52.55
CA ASN A 123 8.48 -9.14 52.07
C ASN A 123 9.79 -8.62 52.75
N GLU A 124 9.86 -7.31 53.07
CA GLU A 124 10.98 -6.76 53.86
C GLU A 124 11.02 -7.37 55.27
N ALA A 125 9.85 -7.51 55.94
CA ALA A 125 9.78 -8.16 57.26
C ALA A 125 10.15 -9.67 57.18
N ALA A 126 9.69 -10.37 56.13
CA ALA A 126 10.04 -11.77 55.90
C ALA A 126 11.55 -11.95 55.62
N LEU A 127 12.15 -11.02 54.88
CA LEU A 127 13.59 -11.00 54.65
C LEU A 127 14.39 -10.82 55.92
N GLU A 128 13.97 -9.92 56.80
CA GLU A 128 14.65 -9.68 58.10
C GLU A 128 14.50 -10.90 58.98
N GLN A 129 13.34 -11.51 59.09
CA GLN A 129 13.15 -12.78 59.80
C GLN A 129 14.08 -13.87 59.27
N ALA A 130 14.15 -14.08 57.94
CA ALA A 130 15.01 -15.06 57.32
C ALA A 130 16.52 -14.81 57.58
N ARG A 131 16.91 -13.53 57.69
CA ARG A 131 18.27 -13.16 58.10
C ARG A 131 18.60 -13.59 59.52
N LEU A 132 17.69 -13.34 60.49
CA LEU A 132 17.87 -13.78 61.89
C LEU A 132 17.93 -15.31 61.99
N GLU A 133 17.05 -16.03 61.28
CA GLU A 133 17.10 -17.50 61.19
C GLU A 133 18.40 -18.03 60.57
N MET A 134 18.95 -17.34 59.55
CA MET A 134 20.27 -17.68 59.02
C MET A 134 21.37 -17.56 60.06
N GLN A 135 21.34 -16.48 60.90
CA GLN A 135 22.29 -16.30 61.98
C GLN A 135 22.17 -17.45 62.99
N ASP A 136 20.96 -17.86 63.35
CA ASP A 136 20.73 -18.97 64.30
C ASP A 136 21.26 -20.29 63.73
N VAL A 137 21.04 -20.55 62.42
CA VAL A 137 21.62 -21.74 61.77
C VAL A 137 23.13 -21.71 61.79
N LEU A 138 23.80 -20.55 61.59
CA LEU A 138 25.26 -20.42 61.64
C LEU A 138 25.80 -20.64 63.06
N ILE A 139 25.16 -20.06 64.10
CA ILE A 139 25.48 -20.29 65.49
C ILE A 139 25.37 -21.76 65.83
N GLY A 140 24.27 -22.41 65.42
CA GLY A 140 24.08 -23.85 65.62
C GLY A 140 25.14 -24.75 64.91
N GLN A 141 25.87 -24.21 63.92
CA GLN A 141 27.00 -24.86 63.27
C GLN A 141 28.36 -24.43 63.86
N GLY A 142 28.37 -23.58 64.90
CA GLY A 142 29.58 -23.15 65.59
C GLY A 142 30.30 -21.98 64.93
N TYR A 143 29.62 -21.21 64.03
CA TYR A 143 30.18 -20.05 63.36
C TYR A 143 29.62 -18.74 63.97
N ASP A 144 30.44 -17.70 63.97
CA ASP A 144 30.03 -16.37 64.40
C ASP A 144 29.26 -15.67 63.25
N PRO A 145 27.95 -15.37 63.41
CA PRO A 145 27.16 -14.72 62.40
C PRO A 145 27.60 -13.30 62.06
N GLN A 146 28.41 -12.66 62.87
CA GLN A 146 28.99 -11.33 62.60
C GLN A 146 30.28 -11.42 61.79
N ASN A 147 30.95 -12.58 61.76
CA ASN A 147 32.16 -12.81 61.00
C ASN A 147 31.99 -13.95 59.98
N LEU A 148 31.48 -13.63 58.83
CA LEU A 148 31.20 -14.59 57.76
C LEU A 148 32.46 -15.04 56.98
N THR A 149 33.63 -14.41 57.21
CA THR A 149 34.85 -14.63 56.42
C THR A 149 35.42 -16.05 56.58
N GLY A 150 35.10 -16.72 57.70
CA GLY A 150 35.58 -18.08 58.00
C GLY A 150 34.55 -19.18 57.76
N VAL A 151 33.39 -18.86 57.22
CA VAL A 151 32.33 -19.84 56.97
C VAL A 151 32.55 -20.52 55.61
N PRO A 152 32.66 -21.84 55.52
CA PRO A 152 32.76 -22.56 54.28
C PRO A 152 31.51 -22.35 53.38
N ASP A 153 31.70 -22.32 52.04
CA ASP A 153 30.65 -22.03 51.08
C ASP A 153 29.46 -23.01 51.11
N ASP A 154 29.71 -24.26 51.45
CA ASP A 154 28.69 -25.30 51.60
C ASP A 154 27.82 -25.05 52.84
N VAL A 155 28.44 -24.66 53.97
CA VAL A 155 27.74 -24.30 55.21
C VAL A 155 26.92 -23.02 55.00
N MET A 156 27.49 -22.02 54.37
CA MET A 156 26.81 -20.77 54.05
C MET A 156 25.58 -21.05 53.13
N ARG A 157 25.74 -21.89 52.09
CA ARG A 157 24.64 -22.26 51.22
C ARG A 157 23.54 -23.00 51.97
N LEU A 158 23.94 -23.93 52.85
CA LEU A 158 22.98 -24.66 53.67
C LEU A 158 22.22 -23.70 54.62
N ALA A 159 22.91 -22.75 55.26
CA ALA A 159 22.28 -21.77 56.12
C ALA A 159 21.27 -20.89 55.39
N ARG A 160 21.64 -20.38 54.22
CA ARG A 160 20.72 -19.59 53.34
C ARG A 160 19.50 -20.35 52.88
N VAL A 161 19.65 -21.64 52.56
CA VAL A 161 18.49 -22.45 52.12
C VAL A 161 17.61 -22.79 53.32
N ARG A 162 18.19 -23.21 54.48
CA ARG A 162 17.40 -23.59 55.68
C ARG A 162 16.65 -22.42 56.29
N SER A 163 17.22 -21.25 56.29
CA SER A 163 16.58 -20.04 56.79
C SER A 163 15.50 -19.46 55.89
N GLY A 164 15.37 -19.97 54.65
CA GLY A 164 14.47 -19.35 53.64
C GLY A 164 14.96 -18.01 53.10
N LEU A 165 16.21 -17.58 53.42
CA LEU A 165 16.73 -16.28 52.99
C LEU A 165 16.70 -16.11 51.48
N LEU A 166 17.10 -17.13 50.74
CA LEU A 166 17.09 -17.07 49.28
C LEU A 166 15.68 -16.86 48.70
N GLN A 167 14.68 -17.48 49.32
CA GLN A 167 13.27 -17.28 48.93
C GLN A 167 12.81 -15.86 49.26
N ALA A 168 13.04 -15.35 50.46
CA ALA A 168 12.65 -14.02 50.88
C ALA A 168 13.31 -12.92 50.02
N GLU A 169 14.62 -13.06 49.69
CA GLU A 169 15.32 -12.17 48.76
C GLU A 169 14.66 -12.15 47.37
N THR A 170 14.26 -13.33 46.85
CA THR A 170 13.63 -13.47 45.53
C THR A 170 12.25 -12.83 45.52
N GLU A 171 11.42 -13.04 46.55
CA GLU A 171 10.09 -12.47 46.67
C GLU A 171 10.14 -10.93 46.79
N LEU A 172 11.07 -10.38 47.57
CA LEU A 172 11.26 -8.93 47.67
C LEU A 172 11.69 -8.35 46.33
N LYS A 173 12.65 -9.00 45.64
CA LYS A 173 13.12 -8.59 44.33
C LYS A 173 11.99 -8.58 43.30
N SER A 174 11.13 -9.61 43.28
CA SER A 174 9.97 -9.68 42.41
C SER A 174 9.02 -8.50 42.65
N THR A 175 8.70 -8.21 43.93
CA THR A 175 7.82 -7.10 44.29
C THR A 175 8.40 -5.73 43.89
N LEU A 176 9.72 -5.53 44.05
CA LEU A 176 10.38 -4.30 43.59
C LEU A 176 10.33 -4.14 42.09
N GLN A 177 10.48 -5.23 41.33
CA GLN A 177 10.33 -5.22 39.90
C GLN A 177 8.88 -4.90 39.47
N GLU A 178 7.87 -5.45 40.14
CA GLU A 178 6.47 -5.12 39.89
C GLU A 178 6.16 -3.65 40.15
N ILE A 179 6.77 -3.06 41.18
CA ILE A 179 6.66 -1.62 41.46
C ILE A 179 7.28 -0.78 40.33
N GLU A 180 8.44 -1.17 39.83
CA GLU A 180 9.07 -0.48 38.70
C GLU A 180 8.20 -0.59 37.44
N GLU A 181 7.68 -1.78 37.15
CA GLU A 181 6.81 -2.06 36.02
C GLU A 181 5.40 -1.42 36.13
N SER A 182 5.02 -0.91 37.30
CA SER A 182 3.78 -0.15 37.50
C SER A 182 3.83 1.24 36.87
N THR A 183 5.01 1.70 36.43
CA THR A 183 5.16 2.93 35.66
C THR A 183 5.45 2.60 34.21
N ILE A 184 4.54 2.97 33.32
CA ILE A 184 4.78 2.86 31.88
C ILE A 184 5.60 4.07 31.44
N SER A 185 6.71 3.81 30.75
CA SER A 185 7.59 4.83 30.18
C SER A 185 7.78 4.63 28.68
N ALA A 186 8.07 5.72 27.96
CA ALA A 186 8.34 5.67 26.53
C ALA A 186 9.64 4.91 26.23
N PRO A 187 9.63 3.88 25.35
CA PRO A 187 10.83 3.10 25.04
C PRO A 187 11.80 3.84 24.13
N PHE A 188 11.35 4.87 23.42
CA PHE A 188 12.10 5.73 22.51
C PHE A 188 11.41 7.09 22.37
N ASP A 189 12.09 8.05 21.73
CA ASP A 189 11.52 9.36 21.41
C ASP A 189 10.43 9.23 20.34
N GLY A 190 9.27 9.86 20.57
CA GLY A 190 8.15 9.69 19.62
C GLY A 190 6.94 10.55 19.97
N VAL A 191 5.83 10.23 19.33
CA VAL A 191 4.52 10.84 19.54
C VAL A 191 3.54 9.80 20.09
N VAL A 192 2.81 10.19 21.13
CA VAL A 192 1.81 9.31 21.76
C VAL A 192 0.52 9.34 20.97
N ALA A 193 -0.05 8.16 20.73
CA ALA A 193 -1.34 7.97 20.08
C ALA A 193 -2.18 6.94 20.85
N ASN A 194 -3.50 6.98 20.63
CA ASN A 194 -4.47 5.99 21.14
C ASN A 194 -4.42 5.79 22.66
N VAL A 195 -4.31 6.89 23.44
CA VAL A 195 -4.44 6.81 24.89
C VAL A 195 -5.85 6.40 25.26
N LYS A 196 -5.99 5.20 25.86
CA LYS A 196 -7.30 4.59 26.17
C LYS A 196 -7.68 4.62 27.65
N ALA A 197 -6.70 4.62 28.55
CA ALA A 197 -6.97 4.61 29.98
C ALA A 197 -7.26 6.00 30.53
N THR A 198 -8.11 6.04 31.56
CA THR A 198 -8.42 7.22 32.37
C THR A 198 -7.97 6.98 33.82
N PRO A 199 -7.66 8.02 34.59
CA PRO A 199 -7.39 7.88 36.01
C PRO A 199 -8.52 7.10 36.72
N PHE A 200 -8.17 6.26 37.67
CA PHE A 200 -9.03 5.39 38.44
C PHE A 200 -9.70 4.24 37.68
N SER A 201 -9.43 4.06 36.40
CA SER A 201 -9.85 2.86 35.67
C SER A 201 -8.92 1.69 35.95
N ILE A 202 -9.46 0.46 35.80
CA ILE A 202 -8.66 -0.76 35.84
C ILE A 202 -8.28 -1.09 34.39
N PRO A 203 -6.99 -1.11 34.03
CA PRO A 203 -6.55 -1.38 32.68
C PRO A 203 -6.72 -2.86 32.33
N SER A 204 -6.96 -3.14 31.06
CA SER A 204 -6.93 -4.50 30.52
C SER A 204 -5.51 -4.86 30.08
N ALA A 205 -5.01 -6.01 30.50
CA ALA A 205 -3.70 -6.50 30.06
C ALA A 205 -3.67 -6.86 28.57
N SER A 206 -4.84 -7.14 27.96
CA SER A 206 -4.97 -7.51 26.55
C SER A 206 -5.06 -6.31 25.60
N GLU A 207 -5.32 -5.10 26.12
CA GLU A 207 -5.44 -3.89 25.32
C GLU A 207 -4.29 -2.91 25.60
N PRO A 208 -3.67 -2.35 24.58
CA PRO A 208 -2.64 -1.34 24.78
C PRO A 208 -3.24 -0.09 25.45
N PHE A 209 -2.54 0.41 26.45
CA PHE A 209 -2.80 1.70 27.09
C PHE A 209 -2.63 2.85 26.09
N CYS A 210 -1.54 2.83 25.34
CA CYS A 210 -1.24 3.79 24.28
C CYS A 210 -0.25 3.21 23.29
N ARG A 211 -0.09 3.91 22.17
CA ARG A 211 0.98 3.67 21.19
C ARG A 211 1.95 4.82 21.18
N VAL A 212 3.25 4.53 21.19
CA VAL A 212 4.30 5.50 20.90
C VAL A 212 4.80 5.26 19.49
N ILE A 213 4.79 6.31 18.66
CA ILE A 213 5.13 6.28 17.24
C ILE A 213 6.40 7.09 17.03
N ASP A 214 7.41 6.48 16.42
CA ASP A 214 8.62 7.17 16.00
C ASP A 214 8.38 7.91 14.69
N THR A 215 8.27 9.23 14.74
CA THR A 215 8.03 10.07 13.56
C THR A 215 9.30 10.48 12.83
N SER A 216 10.48 10.03 13.27
CA SER A 216 11.74 10.34 12.61
C SER A 216 12.00 9.55 11.35
N SER A 217 11.34 8.39 11.21
CA SER A 217 11.47 7.51 10.05
C SER A 217 10.09 6.98 9.66
N MET A 218 9.61 7.48 8.54
CA MET A 218 8.33 7.06 7.94
C MET A 218 8.58 6.25 6.68
N GLU A 219 7.77 5.24 6.49
CA GLU A 219 7.77 4.39 5.30
C GLU A 219 6.39 4.42 4.65
N VAL A 220 6.34 4.22 3.35
CA VAL A 220 5.10 3.95 2.65
C VAL A 220 5.06 2.49 2.25
N GLU A 221 3.99 1.80 2.65
CA GLU A 221 3.70 0.43 2.23
C GLU A 221 2.65 0.46 1.14
N PHE A 222 2.92 -0.19 0.01
CA PHE A 222 2.06 -0.24 -1.15
C PHE A 222 2.16 -1.59 -1.84
N SER A 223 1.18 -1.91 -2.68
CA SER A 223 1.14 -3.17 -3.42
C SER A 223 1.26 -2.91 -4.91
N VAL A 224 2.01 -3.75 -5.61
CA VAL A 224 2.19 -3.71 -7.06
C VAL A 224 1.81 -5.07 -7.65
N LEU A 225 1.49 -5.12 -8.94
CA LEU A 225 1.26 -6.38 -9.64
C LEU A 225 2.53 -7.24 -9.65
N GLU A 226 2.38 -8.57 -9.70
CA GLU A 226 3.50 -9.50 -9.79
C GLU A 226 4.47 -9.15 -10.92
N SER A 227 3.94 -8.84 -12.12
CA SER A 227 4.75 -8.47 -13.29
C SER A 227 5.55 -7.19 -13.10
N GLU A 228 5.03 -6.24 -12.32
CA GLU A 228 5.71 -5.01 -11.96
C GLU A 228 6.75 -5.24 -10.85
N GLY A 229 6.34 -5.96 -9.79
CA GLY A 229 7.18 -6.24 -8.63
C GLY A 229 8.47 -6.99 -8.96
N LEU A 230 8.41 -7.93 -9.92
CA LEU A 230 9.59 -8.66 -10.40
C LEU A 230 10.61 -7.74 -11.11
N THR A 231 10.20 -6.55 -11.51
CA THR A 231 11.07 -5.56 -12.15
C THR A 231 11.69 -4.58 -11.16
N LEU A 232 11.16 -4.48 -9.94
CA LEU A 232 11.62 -3.56 -8.90
C LEU A 232 12.85 -4.11 -8.16
N SER A 233 13.61 -3.20 -7.61
CA SER A 233 14.79 -3.53 -6.79
C SER A 233 14.87 -2.62 -5.56
N PRO A 234 15.38 -3.13 -4.42
CA PRO A 234 15.72 -2.26 -3.29
C PRO A 234 16.66 -1.14 -3.73
N GLY A 235 16.35 0.09 -3.30
CA GLY A 235 17.07 1.30 -3.70
C GLY A 235 16.41 2.09 -4.83
N ASP A 236 15.46 1.53 -5.57
CA ASP A 236 14.70 2.26 -6.59
C ASP A 236 14.03 3.49 -5.98
N VAL A 237 14.07 4.60 -6.73
CA VAL A 237 13.52 5.90 -6.30
C VAL A 237 12.04 5.96 -6.62
N LEU A 238 11.28 6.51 -5.71
CA LEU A 238 9.86 6.78 -5.89
C LEU A 238 9.49 8.18 -5.41
N ALA A 239 8.36 8.65 -5.88
CA ALA A 239 7.66 9.82 -5.37
C ALA A 239 6.33 9.41 -4.74
N ALA A 240 6.00 9.99 -3.60
CA ALA A 240 4.77 9.72 -2.89
C ALA A 240 4.05 11.03 -2.57
N VAL A 241 2.75 11.12 -2.93
CA VAL A 241 1.93 12.31 -2.73
C VAL A 241 0.72 11.96 -1.89
N PRO A 242 0.46 12.66 -0.76
CA PRO A 242 -0.74 12.42 0.04
C PRO A 242 -2.03 12.66 -0.74
N PHE A 243 -3.06 11.82 -0.56
CA PHE A 243 -4.37 12.09 -1.17
C PHE A 243 -5.05 13.35 -0.64
N SER A 244 -4.72 13.76 0.57
CA SER A 244 -5.20 15.03 1.15
C SER A 244 -4.62 16.28 0.47
N GLY A 245 -3.71 16.10 -0.49
CA GLY A 245 -2.90 17.18 -1.04
C GLY A 245 -1.68 17.47 -0.17
N GLY A 246 -0.75 18.26 -0.69
CA GLY A 246 0.49 18.63 0.01
C GLY A 246 1.73 18.43 -0.86
N ALA A 247 2.88 18.43 -0.21
CA ALA A 247 4.17 18.24 -0.88
C ALA A 247 4.36 16.80 -1.36
N GLU A 248 5.12 16.66 -2.43
CA GLU A 248 5.64 15.38 -2.88
C GLU A 248 6.80 14.95 -1.97
N HIS A 249 6.78 13.70 -1.53
CA HIS A 249 7.83 13.10 -0.72
C HIS A 249 8.61 12.10 -1.55
N ALA A 250 9.89 12.37 -1.74
CA ALA A 250 10.78 11.41 -2.37
C ALA A 250 11.12 10.27 -1.39
N GLY A 251 11.26 9.07 -1.94
CA GLY A 251 11.62 7.89 -1.16
C GLY A 251 12.43 6.88 -1.95
N ARG A 252 12.85 5.82 -1.27
CA ARG A 252 13.54 4.68 -1.87
C ARG A 252 12.95 3.38 -1.37
N ILE A 253 12.80 2.41 -2.26
CA ILE A 253 12.38 1.06 -1.90
C ILE A 253 13.39 0.49 -0.90
N SER A 254 12.90 0.11 0.27
CA SER A 254 13.67 -0.50 1.36
C SER A 254 13.51 -2.02 1.38
N GLU A 255 12.31 -2.50 1.07
CA GLU A 255 11.96 -3.92 1.17
C GLU A 255 10.92 -4.29 0.11
N ILE A 256 11.10 -5.45 -0.50
CA ILE A 256 10.13 -6.09 -1.39
C ILE A 256 9.79 -7.44 -0.75
N ASN A 257 8.53 -7.64 -0.40
CA ASN A 257 8.09 -8.90 0.18
C ASN A 257 8.18 -10.02 -0.88
N PRO A 258 8.88 -11.11 -0.64
CA PRO A 258 8.99 -12.21 -1.60
C PRO A 258 7.72 -13.09 -1.70
N LEU A 259 6.63 -12.68 -1.05
CA LEU A 259 5.35 -13.37 -1.08
C LEU A 259 4.37 -12.64 -1.99
N ILE A 260 3.74 -13.38 -2.92
CA ILE A 260 2.64 -12.93 -3.75
C ILE A 260 1.33 -13.25 -3.01
N ASP A 261 0.45 -12.28 -2.88
CA ASP A 261 -0.85 -12.46 -2.22
C ASP A 261 -1.88 -13.15 -3.16
N GLU A 262 -3.08 -13.43 -2.62
CA GLU A 262 -4.17 -14.10 -3.34
C GLU A 262 -4.67 -13.29 -4.57
N ASN A 263 -4.37 -12.02 -4.64
CA ASN A 263 -4.75 -11.11 -5.72
C ASN A 263 -3.59 -10.87 -6.72
N ALA A 264 -2.54 -11.67 -6.68
CA ALA A 264 -1.33 -11.53 -7.49
C ALA A 264 -0.60 -10.19 -7.29
N HIS A 265 -0.57 -9.69 -6.04
CA HIS A 265 0.19 -8.49 -5.68
C HIS A 265 1.40 -8.84 -4.81
N ILE A 266 2.43 -8.01 -4.95
CA ILE A 266 3.63 -8.00 -4.11
C ILE A 266 3.59 -6.75 -3.25
N THR A 267 3.76 -6.91 -1.93
CA THR A 267 3.86 -5.78 -1.01
C THR A 267 5.27 -5.22 -1.01
N VAL A 268 5.38 -3.92 -1.19
CA VAL A 268 6.63 -3.17 -1.22
C VAL A 268 6.61 -2.11 -0.13
N LYS A 269 7.76 -1.94 0.56
CA LYS A 269 7.97 -0.83 1.51
C LYS A 269 9.05 0.09 0.98
N ALA A 270 8.83 1.37 1.14
CA ALA A 270 9.81 2.37 0.79
C ALA A 270 9.96 3.40 1.91
N ARG A 271 11.20 3.73 2.22
CA ARG A 271 11.52 4.76 3.20
C ARG A 271 11.41 6.13 2.56
N LEU A 272 10.67 7.03 3.21
CA LEU A 272 10.52 8.42 2.78
C LEU A 272 11.66 9.26 3.36
N ASN A 273 12.20 10.19 2.57
CA ASN A 273 13.32 11.03 2.97
C ASN A 273 12.93 12.08 4.01
N ASP A 274 11.68 12.54 3.99
CA ASP A 274 11.12 13.49 4.94
C ASP A 274 9.73 13.03 5.37
N GLY A 275 9.58 12.78 6.67
CA GLY A 275 8.34 12.30 7.27
C GLY A 275 7.68 13.29 8.24
N ARG A 276 8.19 14.55 8.34
CA ARG A 276 7.77 15.50 9.40
C ARG A 276 6.30 15.85 9.40
N ASP A 277 5.69 15.91 8.22
CA ASP A 277 4.28 16.26 8.02
C ASP A 277 3.39 15.04 7.77
N LEU A 278 3.97 13.83 7.88
CA LEU A 278 3.26 12.59 7.66
C LEU A 278 2.71 12.02 8.97
N ILE A 279 1.51 11.48 8.87
CA ILE A 279 0.83 10.81 9.98
C ILE A 279 0.75 9.31 9.67
N ASP A 280 1.04 8.48 10.67
CA ASP A 280 0.87 7.03 10.56
C ASP A 280 -0.57 6.69 10.14
N GLY A 281 -0.69 5.89 9.07
CA GLY A 281 -1.98 5.56 8.47
C GLY A 281 -2.45 6.46 7.33
N MET A 282 -1.71 7.53 6.98
CA MET A 282 -2.05 8.42 5.86
C MET A 282 -1.98 7.68 4.53
N ASN A 283 -2.96 7.91 3.66
CA ASN A 283 -2.95 7.33 2.31
C ASN A 283 -2.19 8.23 1.33
N MET A 284 -1.38 7.60 0.49
CA MET A 284 -0.54 8.27 -0.51
C MET A 284 -0.69 7.61 -1.89
N ARG A 285 -0.54 8.42 -2.94
CA ARG A 285 -0.28 7.92 -4.28
C ARG A 285 1.23 7.80 -4.45
N VAL A 286 1.68 6.60 -4.76
CA VAL A 286 3.09 6.27 -5.02
C VAL A 286 3.30 6.17 -6.51
N SER A 287 4.35 6.80 -7.03
CA SER A 287 4.78 6.71 -8.43
C SER A 287 6.25 6.34 -8.51
N ILE A 288 6.55 5.31 -9.30
CA ILE A 288 7.91 4.85 -9.54
C ILE A 288 8.19 5.01 -11.02
N ASN A 289 9.16 5.85 -11.35
CA ASN A 289 9.60 6.09 -12.71
C ASN A 289 10.86 5.27 -12.98
N ARG A 290 10.74 4.30 -13.87
CA ARG A 290 11.83 3.39 -14.18
C ARG A 290 12.29 3.53 -15.62
N PRO A 291 13.53 3.99 -15.86
CA PRO A 291 14.10 3.99 -17.20
C PRO A 291 14.36 2.55 -17.67
N LEU A 292 13.77 2.15 -18.79
CA LEU A 292 13.91 0.82 -19.39
C LEU A 292 14.79 0.83 -20.64
N GLY A 293 15.58 1.90 -20.81
CA GLY A 293 16.49 2.08 -21.93
C GLY A 293 15.87 2.73 -23.15
N VAL A 294 16.61 2.77 -24.22
CA VAL A 294 16.22 3.45 -25.46
C VAL A 294 15.32 2.53 -26.29
N ARG A 295 14.13 3.01 -26.63
CA ARG A 295 13.08 2.25 -27.35
C ARG A 295 12.48 3.09 -28.46
N MET A 296 11.87 2.44 -29.46
CA MET A 296 11.07 3.12 -30.45
C MET A 296 9.64 3.29 -29.93
N MET A 297 9.27 4.54 -29.61
CA MET A 297 7.98 4.86 -29.00
C MET A 297 7.08 5.59 -30.01
N VAL A 298 5.79 5.20 -30.03
CA VAL A 298 4.76 5.93 -30.75
C VAL A 298 3.61 6.28 -29.83
N PRO A 299 2.96 7.43 -29.98
CA PRO A 299 1.76 7.77 -29.22
C PRO A 299 0.67 6.68 -29.40
N LYS A 300 -0.10 6.41 -28.35
CA LYS A 300 -1.21 5.44 -28.41
C LYS A 300 -2.20 5.77 -29.52
N SER A 301 -2.41 7.05 -29.82
CA SER A 301 -3.26 7.54 -30.91
C SER A 301 -2.76 7.15 -32.31
N ALA A 302 -1.48 6.81 -32.49
CA ALA A 302 -0.95 6.38 -33.77
C ALA A 302 -1.24 4.90 -34.08
N VAL A 303 -1.56 4.08 -33.07
CA VAL A 303 -1.82 2.65 -33.21
C VAL A 303 -3.31 2.42 -33.37
N VAL A 304 -3.72 1.96 -34.53
CA VAL A 304 -5.11 1.65 -34.82
C VAL A 304 -5.30 0.15 -35.02
N LEU A 305 -6.47 -0.37 -34.64
CA LEU A 305 -6.79 -1.79 -34.82
C LEU A 305 -7.50 -1.97 -36.15
N ARG A 306 -6.97 -2.82 -37.04
CA ARG A 306 -7.55 -3.16 -38.32
C ARG A 306 -7.58 -4.67 -38.50
N SER A 307 -8.76 -5.21 -38.75
CA SER A 307 -8.96 -6.66 -38.93
C SER A 307 -8.31 -7.50 -37.80
N GLY A 308 -8.39 -7.01 -36.55
CA GLY A 308 -7.82 -7.68 -35.39
C GLY A 308 -6.31 -7.56 -35.25
N ARG A 309 -5.64 -6.74 -36.07
CA ARG A 309 -4.18 -6.50 -36.00
C ARG A 309 -3.86 -5.03 -35.75
N GLN A 310 -2.76 -4.79 -35.09
CA GLN A 310 -2.25 -3.43 -34.81
C GLN A 310 -1.58 -2.88 -36.07
N VAL A 311 -1.90 -1.65 -36.39
CA VAL A 311 -1.43 -0.93 -37.58
C VAL A 311 -1.01 0.48 -37.22
N VAL A 312 0.10 0.92 -37.78
CA VAL A 312 0.53 2.31 -37.75
C VAL A 312 0.64 2.82 -39.19
N PHE A 313 0.12 4.02 -39.41
CA PHE A 313 0.26 4.68 -40.70
C PHE A 313 1.50 5.55 -40.74
N THR A 314 2.32 5.42 -41.79
CA THR A 314 3.44 6.30 -42.08
C THR A 314 3.14 7.21 -43.24
N TYR A 315 3.59 8.45 -43.19
CA TYR A 315 3.49 9.39 -44.30
C TYR A 315 4.63 9.18 -45.30
N LYS A 316 4.28 8.98 -46.57
CA LYS A 316 5.25 8.88 -47.67
C LYS A 316 4.71 9.53 -48.93
N ASN A 317 5.34 10.56 -49.43
CA ASN A 317 4.99 11.23 -50.71
C ASN A 317 3.50 11.61 -50.81
N GLY A 318 2.92 12.22 -49.78
CA GLY A 318 1.51 12.66 -49.78
C GLY A 318 0.50 11.55 -49.53
N LYS A 319 0.93 10.34 -49.19
CA LYS A 319 0.08 9.17 -48.94
C LYS A 319 0.32 8.58 -47.58
N ALA A 320 -0.71 7.99 -46.99
CA ALA A 320 -0.67 7.19 -45.77
C ALA A 320 -0.35 5.72 -46.11
N MET A 321 0.80 5.25 -45.67
CA MET A 321 1.24 3.87 -45.87
C MET A 321 0.92 3.04 -44.65
N TRP A 322 0.17 1.96 -44.85
CA TRP A 322 -0.20 1.02 -43.79
C TRP A 322 0.98 0.11 -43.41
N ASN A 323 1.33 0.05 -42.13
CA ASN A 323 2.34 -0.86 -41.63
C ASN A 323 1.75 -1.69 -40.47
N TYR A 324 1.82 -3.02 -40.59
CA TYR A 324 1.54 -3.88 -39.46
C TYR A 324 2.67 -3.76 -38.44
N VAL A 325 2.31 -3.61 -37.17
CA VAL A 325 3.28 -3.45 -36.10
C VAL A 325 3.03 -4.44 -34.98
N THR A 326 4.10 -4.76 -34.28
CA THR A 326 4.05 -5.48 -33.01
C THR A 326 4.40 -4.48 -31.91
N THR A 327 3.49 -4.31 -30.96
CA THR A 327 3.72 -3.46 -29.79
C THR A 327 4.36 -4.27 -28.66
N GLY A 328 5.27 -3.66 -27.93
CA GLY A 328 5.90 -4.20 -26.71
C GLY A 328 5.34 -3.54 -25.46
N LEU A 329 6.24 -2.93 -24.69
CA LEU A 329 5.91 -2.20 -23.47
C LEU A 329 5.05 -0.97 -23.76
N GLU A 330 4.24 -0.58 -22.76
CA GLU A 330 3.45 0.65 -22.84
C GLU A 330 3.62 1.50 -21.59
N ASN A 331 3.42 2.81 -21.76
CA ASN A 331 3.24 3.74 -20.67
C ASN A 331 1.90 4.47 -20.82
N PHE A 332 1.70 5.56 -20.07
CA PHE A 332 0.45 6.31 -20.11
C PHE A 332 0.09 6.80 -21.53
N ASP A 333 1.07 7.31 -22.28
CA ASP A 333 0.85 8.00 -23.54
C ASP A 333 1.24 7.21 -24.80
N SER A 334 2.12 6.20 -24.68
CA SER A 334 2.82 5.62 -25.82
C SER A 334 2.95 4.10 -25.75
N TYR A 335 3.06 3.47 -26.92
CA TYR A 335 3.45 2.07 -27.09
C TYR A 335 4.91 1.98 -27.61
N GLU A 336 5.65 1.01 -27.10
CA GLU A 336 6.89 0.55 -27.75
C GLU A 336 6.52 -0.19 -29.03
N ILE A 337 7.24 0.08 -30.12
CA ILE A 337 7.16 -0.70 -31.36
C ILE A 337 8.41 -1.59 -31.45
N THR A 338 8.17 -2.90 -31.40
CA THR A 338 9.24 -3.91 -31.52
C THR A 338 9.50 -4.31 -32.95
N GLU A 339 8.46 -4.28 -33.81
CA GLU A 339 8.54 -4.66 -35.21
C GLU A 339 7.60 -3.81 -36.06
N GLY A 340 7.94 -3.62 -37.35
CA GLY A 340 7.07 -3.02 -38.36
C GLY A 340 7.34 -1.55 -38.69
N LEU A 341 8.25 -0.88 -38.00
CA LEU A 341 8.70 0.47 -38.30
C LEU A 341 10.23 0.58 -38.24
N ASN A 342 10.79 1.57 -38.93
CA ASN A 342 12.20 1.89 -38.91
C ASN A 342 12.46 3.25 -38.26
N PRO A 343 13.61 3.46 -37.61
CA PRO A 343 14.00 4.77 -37.12
C PRO A 343 14.02 5.80 -38.27
N GLY A 344 13.36 6.94 -38.07
CA GLY A 344 13.21 8.02 -39.05
C GLY A 344 11.90 8.00 -39.84
N ASP A 345 11.08 6.96 -39.75
CA ASP A 345 9.78 6.91 -40.36
C ASP A 345 8.88 8.06 -39.85
N ALA A 346 8.12 8.69 -40.76
CA ALA A 346 7.17 9.72 -40.39
C ALA A 346 5.82 9.08 -40.04
N VAL A 347 5.57 8.88 -38.75
CA VAL A 347 4.36 8.24 -38.22
C VAL A 347 3.23 9.25 -38.12
N ILE A 348 2.03 8.87 -38.58
CA ILE A 348 0.79 9.65 -38.43
C ILE A 348 0.20 9.33 -37.06
N PHE A 349 0.12 10.32 -36.19
CA PHE A 349 -0.42 10.13 -34.82
C PHE A 349 -1.77 10.82 -34.57
N TYR A 350 -2.19 11.69 -35.49
CA TYR A 350 -3.50 12.34 -35.47
C TYR A 350 -4.19 12.14 -36.82
N GLY A 351 -5.48 11.80 -36.83
CA GLY A 351 -6.27 11.55 -38.03
C GLY A 351 -6.08 10.15 -38.64
N ALA A 352 -5.41 9.23 -37.92
CA ALA A 352 -5.13 7.87 -38.42
C ALA A 352 -6.37 6.95 -38.47
N GLU A 353 -7.42 7.27 -37.71
CA GLU A 353 -8.58 6.36 -37.51
C GLU A 353 -9.36 6.04 -38.79
N ASN A 354 -9.45 6.97 -39.72
CA ASN A 354 -10.24 6.82 -40.97
C ASN A 354 -9.40 6.61 -42.24
N LEU A 355 -8.09 6.40 -42.09
CA LEU A 355 -7.20 6.20 -43.22
C LEU A 355 -7.28 4.76 -43.77
N ALA A 356 -7.18 4.65 -45.08
CA ALA A 356 -6.90 3.40 -45.75
C ALA A 356 -5.47 3.38 -46.31
N HIS A 357 -5.01 2.23 -46.79
CA HIS A 357 -3.70 2.14 -47.44
C HIS A 357 -3.67 3.02 -48.69
N GLU A 358 -2.58 3.79 -48.83
CA GLU A 358 -2.38 4.76 -49.91
C GLU A 358 -3.38 5.94 -49.95
N SER A 359 -4.15 6.17 -48.91
CA SER A 359 -5.03 7.35 -48.84
C SER A 359 -4.23 8.63 -49.00
N PRO A 360 -4.70 9.61 -49.83
CA PRO A 360 -4.06 10.91 -49.95
C PRO A 360 -4.22 11.66 -48.62
N VAL A 361 -3.12 12.21 -48.09
CA VAL A 361 -3.08 12.95 -46.83
C VAL A 361 -2.27 14.22 -46.94
N VAL A 362 -2.70 15.24 -46.21
CA VAL A 362 -2.01 16.53 -46.12
C VAL A 362 -1.60 16.75 -44.67
N ILE A 363 -0.33 17.09 -44.45
CA ILE A 363 0.18 17.40 -43.12
C ILE A 363 -0.38 18.76 -42.67
N LYS A 364 -1.00 18.79 -41.51
CA LYS A 364 -1.44 20.03 -40.89
C LYS A 364 -0.21 20.89 -40.57
N ARG A 365 -0.18 22.09 -41.09
CA ARG A 365 0.91 23.07 -40.87
C ARG A 365 0.77 23.75 -39.53
#